data_c80ae3b826f41e61b6361f05519198e5
#
_entry.id   c80ae3b826f41e61b6361f05519198e5
#
_cell.length_a   1.000
_cell.length_b   1.000
_cell.length_c   1.000
_cell.angle_alpha   90.00
_cell.angle_beta   90.00
_cell.angle_gamma   90.00
#
_symmetry.space_group_name_H-M   'P 1'
#
loop_
_entity.id
_entity.type
_entity.pdbx_description
1 polymer ?
#
loop_
_entity_poly.entity_id
_entity_poly.type
_entity_poly.pdbx_seq_one_letter_code
_entity_poly.pdbx_strand_id
1 'polypeptide(L)'
;MMKDVTIIGGGPAGLYASFYAGLRGLSVRLIDVQDKLGGKMNIYPEKIIWDIGGLAPKPCFQIIQDVVQQGLHFNPEVCLE
;
A
#
# COMPACT_ATOMS: atom_id res chain seq x y z
N MET A 1 9.66 4.88 -19.16
CA MET A 1 8.84 6.10 -19.09
C MET A 1 9.02 6.78 -17.75
N MET A 2 9.14 8.09 -17.76
CA MET A 2 9.30 8.88 -16.53
C MET A 2 7.97 9.00 -15.80
N LYS A 3 8.00 8.81 -14.48
CA LYS A 3 6.83 8.99 -13.62
C LYS A 3 6.95 10.27 -12.82
N ASP A 4 5.82 10.83 -12.42
CA ASP A 4 5.81 12.03 -11.59
C ASP A 4 6.34 11.75 -10.20
N VAL A 5 6.01 10.57 -9.65
CA VAL A 5 6.39 10.19 -8.28
C VAL A 5 6.88 8.75 -8.29
N THR A 6 7.99 8.50 -7.60
CA THR A 6 8.47 7.15 -7.34
C THR A 6 8.44 6.94 -5.83
N ILE A 7 7.74 5.89 -5.39
CA ILE A 7 7.59 5.55 -3.98
C ILE A 7 8.38 4.29 -3.69
N ILE A 8 9.25 4.35 -2.69
CA ILE A 8 10.05 3.22 -2.26
C ILE A 8 9.39 2.65 -1.01
N GLY A 9 8.91 1.41 -1.12
CA GLY A 9 8.24 0.75 -0.01
C GLY A 9 6.76 0.53 -0.27
N GLY A 10 6.35 -0.73 -0.35
CA GLY A 10 4.98 -1.14 -0.63
C GLY A 10 4.18 -1.48 0.61
N GLY A 11 4.55 -0.95 1.77
CA GLY A 11 3.78 -1.06 3.00
C GLY A 11 2.61 -0.08 3.03
N PRO A 12 1.91 0.01 4.17
CA PRO A 12 0.71 0.87 4.25
C PRO A 12 0.97 2.32 3.92
N ALA A 13 2.08 2.89 4.37
CA ALA A 13 2.39 4.29 4.10
C ALA A 13 2.62 4.53 2.61
N GLY A 14 3.39 3.66 1.96
CA GLY A 14 3.66 3.79 0.53
C GLY A 14 2.41 3.57 -0.30
N LEU A 15 1.58 2.61 0.08
CA LEU A 15 0.32 2.34 -0.61
C LEU A 15 -0.63 3.52 -0.51
N TYR A 16 -0.74 4.13 0.68
CA TYR A 16 -1.59 5.30 0.82
C TYR A 16 -1.04 6.49 0.04
N ALA A 17 0.29 6.67 0.04
CA ALA A 17 0.90 7.73 -0.75
C ALA A 17 0.63 7.54 -2.24
N SER A 18 0.66 6.29 -2.73
CA SER A 18 0.32 5.97 -4.10
C SER A 18 -1.11 6.37 -4.43
N PHE A 19 -2.05 6.03 -3.55
CA PHE A 19 -3.45 6.43 -3.73
C PHE A 19 -3.57 7.94 -3.79
N TYR A 20 -2.97 8.64 -2.83
CA TYR A 20 -3.11 10.09 -2.74
C TYR A 20 -2.50 10.80 -3.95
N ALA A 21 -1.32 10.35 -4.40
CA ALA A 21 -0.70 10.91 -5.59
C ALA A 21 -1.59 10.69 -6.82
N GLY A 22 -2.15 9.48 -6.96
CA GLY A 22 -3.06 9.20 -8.06
C GLY A 22 -4.33 10.05 -8.02
N LEU A 23 -4.84 10.28 -6.82
CA LEU A 23 -6.01 11.16 -6.63
C LEU A 23 -5.72 12.57 -7.13
N ARG A 24 -4.46 13.00 -7.04
CA ARG A 24 -4.01 14.30 -7.53
C ARG A 24 -3.64 14.29 -9.01
N GLY A 25 -3.85 13.18 -9.70
CA GLY A 25 -3.58 13.06 -11.13
C GLY A 25 -2.13 12.82 -11.48
N LEU A 26 -1.29 12.44 -10.50
CA LEU A 26 0.12 12.16 -10.75
C LEU A 26 0.33 10.70 -11.15
N SER A 27 1.29 10.46 -12.04
CA SER A 27 1.68 9.09 -12.37
C SER A 27 2.65 8.57 -11.33
N VAL A 28 2.51 7.30 -10.93
CA VAL A 28 3.23 6.75 -9.78
C VAL A 28 3.93 5.46 -10.16
N ARG A 29 5.16 5.30 -9.66
CA ARG A 29 5.87 4.03 -9.65
C ARG A 29 6.08 3.63 -8.20
N LEU A 30 5.66 2.42 -7.86
CA LEU A 30 5.77 1.87 -6.51
C LEU A 30 6.76 0.71 -6.54
N ILE A 31 7.81 0.81 -5.76
CA ILE A 31 8.92 -0.17 -5.77
C ILE A 31 9.05 -0.77 -4.38
N ASP A 32 9.18 -2.11 -4.31
CA ASP A 32 9.49 -2.78 -3.06
C ASP A 32 10.47 -3.92 -3.33
N VAL A 33 11.33 -4.19 -2.36
CA VAL A 33 12.25 -5.32 -2.42
C VAL A 33 11.57 -6.64 -2.04
N GLN A 34 10.38 -6.58 -1.47
CA GLN A 34 9.59 -7.76 -1.15
C GLN A 34 8.86 -8.25 -2.41
N ASP A 35 8.43 -9.49 -2.40
CA ASP A 35 7.73 -10.08 -3.54
C ASP A 35 6.23 -9.83 -3.50
N LYS A 36 5.73 -9.12 -2.50
CA LYS A 36 4.32 -8.74 -2.41
C LYS A 36 4.16 -7.44 -1.64
N LEU A 37 3.03 -6.80 -1.87
CA LEU A 37 2.67 -5.56 -1.20
C LEU A 37 2.13 -5.86 0.21
N GLY A 38 2.13 -4.84 1.07
CA GLY A 38 1.59 -4.93 2.42
C GLY A 38 2.63 -4.75 3.51
N GLY A 39 3.92 -4.92 3.18
CA GLY A 39 5.00 -4.67 4.13
C GLY A 39 4.99 -5.62 5.31
N LYS A 40 5.35 -5.10 6.47
CA LYS A 40 5.48 -5.91 7.68
C LYS A 40 4.16 -6.52 8.15
N MET A 41 3.03 -5.98 7.73
CA MET A 41 1.73 -6.54 8.11
C MET A 41 1.54 -7.96 7.59
N ASN A 42 2.28 -8.35 6.56
CA ASN A 42 2.23 -9.73 6.04
C ASN A 42 2.80 -10.76 7.00
N ILE A 43 3.55 -10.33 8.02
CA ILE A 43 4.16 -11.25 9.00
C ILE A 43 3.13 -11.74 10.01
N TYR A 44 2.12 -10.93 10.31
CA TYR A 44 1.14 -11.23 11.34
C TYR A 44 -0.28 -11.15 10.78
N PRO A 45 -0.64 -11.99 9.80
CA PRO A 45 -1.91 -11.80 9.07
C PRO A 45 -3.16 -12.00 9.93
N GLU A 46 -3.07 -12.77 10.99
CA GLU A 46 -4.24 -13.06 11.85
C GLU A 46 -4.32 -12.18 13.08
N LYS A 47 -3.31 -11.33 13.31
CA LYS A 47 -3.31 -10.45 14.46
C LYS A 47 -4.38 -9.37 14.29
N ILE A 48 -5.16 -9.14 15.36
CA ILE A 48 -6.15 -8.08 15.34
C ILE A 48 -5.46 -6.75 15.57
N ILE A 49 -5.72 -5.80 14.70
CA ILE A 49 -5.15 -4.46 14.78
C ILE A 49 -6.20 -3.52 15.38
N TRP A 50 -5.85 -2.89 16.48
CA TRP A 50 -6.74 -2.02 17.25
C TRP A 50 -6.42 -0.55 17.09
N ASP A 51 -5.20 -0.22 16.72
CA ASP A 51 -4.62 1.10 16.93
C ASP A 51 -4.50 1.94 15.66
N ILE A 52 -5.41 1.75 14.73
CA ILE A 52 -5.50 2.63 13.56
C ILE A 52 -6.70 3.55 13.74
N GLY A 53 -6.43 4.85 13.77
CA GLY A 53 -7.47 5.84 13.96
C GLY A 53 -8.53 5.76 12.86
N GLY A 54 -9.80 5.80 13.27
CA GLY A 54 -10.90 5.78 12.33
C GLY A 54 -11.23 4.42 11.76
N LEU A 55 -10.51 3.37 12.17
CA LEU A 55 -10.72 2.02 11.64
C LEU A 55 -11.13 1.09 12.79
N ALA A 56 -12.23 0.34 12.58
CA ALA A 56 -12.67 -0.66 13.56
C ALA A 56 -11.60 -1.78 13.63
N PRO A 57 -11.45 -2.42 14.80
CA PRO A 57 -10.50 -3.53 14.93
C PRO A 57 -10.82 -4.64 13.95
N LYS A 58 -9.80 -5.17 13.29
CA LYS A 58 -9.97 -6.27 12.33
C LYS A 58 -8.64 -6.99 12.13
N PRO A 59 -8.68 -8.20 11.58
CA PRO A 59 -7.45 -8.94 11.33
C PRO A 59 -6.55 -8.23 10.34
N CYS A 60 -5.25 -8.37 10.55
CA CYS A 60 -4.24 -7.72 9.75
C CYS A 60 -4.39 -8.04 8.25
N PHE A 61 -4.73 -9.31 7.91
CA PHE A 61 -4.86 -9.69 6.51
C PHE A 61 -5.96 -8.89 5.80
N GLN A 62 -7.03 -8.52 6.52
CA GLN A 62 -8.10 -7.73 5.93
C GLN A 62 -7.66 -6.30 5.70
N ILE A 63 -6.89 -5.75 6.63
CA ILE A 63 -6.33 -4.40 6.47
C ILE A 63 -5.38 -4.38 5.28
N ILE A 64 -4.55 -5.42 5.12
CA ILE A 64 -3.64 -5.51 3.98
C ILE A 64 -4.43 -5.50 2.67
N GLN A 65 -5.47 -6.32 2.58
CA GLN A 65 -6.29 -6.38 1.37
C GLN A 65 -6.86 -5.00 1.04
N ASP A 66 -7.39 -4.32 2.04
CA ASP A 66 -8.03 -3.02 1.84
C ASP A 66 -7.02 -1.96 1.43
N VAL A 67 -5.86 -1.91 2.07
CA VAL A 67 -4.88 -0.88 1.76
C VAL A 67 -4.18 -1.14 0.43
N VAL A 68 -3.98 -2.42 0.08
CA VAL A 68 -3.42 -2.75 -1.24
C VAL A 68 -4.40 -2.34 -2.33
N GLN A 69 -5.67 -2.68 -2.16
CA GLN A 69 -6.69 -2.29 -3.14
C GLN A 69 -6.75 -0.78 -3.29
N GLN A 70 -6.71 -0.06 -2.19
CA GLN A 70 -6.71 1.40 -2.21
C GLN A 70 -5.47 1.94 -2.92
N GLY A 71 -4.29 1.39 -2.59
CA GLY A 71 -3.04 1.86 -3.18
C GLY A 71 -2.97 1.63 -4.68
N LEU A 72 -3.63 0.60 -5.19
CA LEU A 72 -3.61 0.28 -6.61
C LEU A 72 -4.76 0.91 -7.39
N HIS A 73 -5.60 1.68 -6.75
CA HIS A 73 -6.84 2.19 -7.37
C HIS A 73 -6.58 3.00 -8.64
N PHE A 74 -5.52 3.79 -8.69
CA PHE A 74 -5.19 4.63 -9.84
C PHE A 74 -4.11 4.01 -10.73
N ASN A 75 -3.94 2.69 -10.66
CA ASN A 75 -3.07 1.92 -11.56
C ASN A 75 -1.61 2.39 -11.55
N PRO A 76 -0.95 2.46 -10.39
CA PRO A 76 0.48 2.77 -10.37
C PRO A 76 1.27 1.64 -11.03
N GLU A 77 2.45 1.96 -11.54
CA GLU A 77 3.39 0.93 -11.97
C GLU A 77 4.01 0.28 -10.74
N VAL A 78 3.87 -1.04 -10.60
CA VAL A 78 4.36 -1.78 -9.42
C VAL A 78 5.56 -2.61 -9.82
N CYS A 79 6.67 -2.41 -9.11
CA CYS A 79 7.92 -3.14 -9.35
C CYS A 79 8.29 -3.88 -8.07
N LEU A 80 8.10 -5.20 -8.05
CA LEU A 80 8.44 -6.05 -6.92
C LEU A 80 9.66 -6.90 -7.24
N GLU A 81 10.39 -7.24 -6.19
CA GLU A 81 11.59 -8.05 -6.33
C GLU A 81 11.28 -9.49 -6.71
#